data_cfa07a1ae06b9700693d5082c2e58827
#
_entry.id   cfa07a1ae06b9700693d5082c2e58827
#
_cell.length_a   1.000
_cell.length_b   1.000
_cell.length_c   1.000
_cell.angle_alpha   90.00
_cell.angle_beta   90.00
_cell.angle_gamma   90.00
#
_symmetry.space_group_name_H-M   'P 1'
#
loop_
_entity.id
_entity.type
_entity.pdbx_description
1 polymer ?
#
loop_
_entity_poly.entity_id
_entity_poly.type
_entity_poly.pdbx_seq_one_letter_code
_entity_poly.pdbx_strand_id
1 'polypeptide(L)'
;MFDDISPSNSGRASGFGESFKILFRWKNSVYRLLWEPFLIYVVSYITLSLIYDYVLSDSARIDFEAIAAYCSKYTSSLPIVLLLGFFTSTSMQRWFAVFNTLPGTAKVIAIFVLALKENAAEGAQMIQQYSRWILLSWTFTFRLICQPLKKLYPDLQSLQNAGLLLEHERLQLEQVQSHHASESDHYLSLAVLDWNLSILKRCNRQGLFMIPADCNRQVDALMAFKKSCCNTLKFSSKNIPVALIQVVTITVYSIGLASLMARNLADKNHATSFITGYFPMLNTFQYFLYLSWLRFGAMASNPFGEDDDDIDITKLLQSHIEDAERLQALYISSPADELVTKSIENPAKKWPRNFCVYTDEGAEQVDGADDGIGLTEV
;
A
#
# COMPACT_ATOMS: atom_id res chain seq x y z
N MET A 1 -6.82 -6.49 -2.06
CA MET A 1 -5.42 -6.92 -1.85
C MET A 1 -5.28 -8.00 -0.80
N PHE A 2 -6.13 -8.04 0.23
CA PHE A 2 -6.07 -9.08 1.28
C PHE A 2 -6.84 -10.37 0.97
N ASP A 3 -7.81 -10.34 0.07
CA ASP A 3 -8.62 -11.53 -0.26
C ASP A 3 -7.92 -12.57 -1.16
N ASP A 4 -6.84 -12.19 -1.86
CA ASP A 4 -6.04 -13.13 -2.66
C ASP A 4 -4.91 -13.81 -1.86
N ILE A 5 -4.68 -13.37 -0.63
CA ILE A 5 -3.80 -14.01 0.34
C ILE A 5 -4.67 -14.47 1.52
N SER A 6 -5.70 -15.26 1.25
CA SER A 6 -6.35 -15.96 2.33
C SER A 6 -5.36 -17.03 2.84
N PRO A 7 -5.05 -17.05 4.15
CA PRO A 7 -4.29 -18.14 4.74
C PRO A 7 -5.20 -19.37 4.89
N SER A 8 -5.93 -19.73 3.80
CA SER A 8 -6.71 -20.95 3.78
C SER A 8 -5.77 -22.12 3.51
N ASN A 9 -5.52 -22.90 4.54
CA ASN A 9 -4.80 -24.17 4.54
C ASN A 9 -3.28 -24.14 4.45
N SER A 10 -2.60 -23.41 5.32
CA SER A 10 -1.16 -23.63 5.56
C SER A 10 -0.87 -24.81 6.50
N GLY A 11 -1.76 -25.75 6.58
CA GLY A 11 -1.48 -27.05 7.18
C GLY A 11 -0.94 -28.02 6.12
N ARG A 12 0.38 -28.18 5.99
CA ARG A 12 1.04 -29.18 5.16
C ARG A 12 1.08 -28.94 3.64
N ALA A 13 1.52 -27.78 3.18
CA ALA A 13 2.07 -27.73 1.83
C ALA A 13 3.58 -27.49 1.97
N SER A 14 4.40 -28.40 1.47
CA SER A 14 5.82 -28.18 1.31
C SER A 14 5.99 -26.88 0.52
N GLY A 15 6.68 -25.89 1.07
CA GLY A 15 6.81 -24.53 0.52
C GLY A 15 7.36 -24.45 -0.92
N PHE A 16 7.73 -25.56 -1.52
CA PHE A 16 8.20 -25.69 -2.88
C PHE A 16 7.08 -25.46 -3.90
N GLY A 17 5.88 -26.02 -3.69
CA GLY A 17 4.75 -25.89 -4.62
C GLY A 17 4.14 -24.49 -4.68
N GLU A 18 4.15 -23.75 -3.57
CA GLU A 18 3.68 -22.36 -3.54
C GLU A 18 4.68 -21.42 -4.21
N SER A 19 5.97 -21.63 -4.00
CA SER A 19 7.02 -20.87 -4.69
C SER A 19 6.94 -20.99 -6.20
N PHE A 20 6.62 -22.18 -6.72
CA PHE A 20 6.39 -22.38 -8.15
C PHE A 20 5.14 -21.66 -8.66
N LYS A 21 4.05 -21.63 -7.90
CA LYS A 21 2.84 -20.89 -8.28
C LYS A 21 3.12 -19.40 -8.38
N ILE A 22 3.91 -18.83 -7.45
CA ILE A 22 4.33 -17.43 -7.48
C ILE A 22 5.23 -17.19 -8.71
N LEU A 23 6.18 -18.07 -8.98
CA LEU A 23 7.12 -17.94 -10.10
C LEU A 23 6.42 -17.88 -11.47
N PHE A 24 5.35 -18.64 -11.67
CA PHE A 24 4.59 -18.70 -12.93
C PHE A 24 3.33 -17.82 -12.94
N ARG A 25 3.11 -17.02 -11.91
CA ARG A 25 1.99 -16.07 -11.89
C ARG A 25 2.25 -14.96 -12.91
N TRP A 26 1.34 -14.81 -13.89
CA TRP A 26 1.42 -13.76 -14.91
C TRP A 26 0.81 -12.41 -14.45
N LYS A 27 -0.31 -12.47 -13.72
CA LYS A 27 -0.98 -11.28 -13.18
C LYS A 27 -0.14 -10.69 -12.05
N ASN A 28 0.10 -9.39 -12.06
CA ASN A 28 0.99 -8.68 -11.13
C ASN A 28 2.41 -9.24 -11.10
N SER A 29 2.91 -9.67 -12.28
CA SER A 29 4.25 -10.25 -12.37
C SER A 29 5.24 -9.29 -12.99
N VAL A 30 6.48 -9.41 -12.55
CA VAL A 30 7.63 -8.70 -13.09
C VAL A 30 7.77 -8.97 -14.60
N TYR A 31 7.37 -10.14 -15.09
CA TYR A 31 7.42 -10.51 -16.52
C TYR A 31 6.56 -9.58 -17.38
N ARG A 32 5.32 -9.29 -16.94
CA ARG A 32 4.40 -8.38 -17.64
C ARG A 32 4.96 -6.94 -17.71
N LEU A 33 5.69 -6.54 -16.68
CA LEU A 33 6.23 -5.20 -16.58
C LEU A 33 7.48 -5.00 -17.41
N LEU A 34 8.27 -6.08 -17.63
CA LEU A 34 9.61 -6.00 -18.21
C LEU A 34 9.71 -6.61 -19.62
N TRP A 35 8.65 -7.21 -20.16
CA TRP A 35 8.74 -7.90 -21.45
C TRP A 35 9.22 -6.98 -22.59
N GLU A 36 8.77 -5.71 -22.61
CA GLU A 36 9.19 -4.75 -23.64
C GLU A 36 10.68 -4.41 -23.55
N PRO A 37 11.21 -3.84 -22.43
CA PRO A 37 12.62 -3.48 -22.35
C PRO A 37 13.53 -4.71 -22.42
N PHE A 38 13.07 -5.87 -21.95
CA PHE A 38 13.81 -7.12 -22.03
C PHE A 38 13.88 -7.64 -23.48
N LEU A 39 12.79 -7.57 -24.23
CA LEU A 39 12.76 -7.95 -25.64
C LEU A 39 13.69 -7.05 -26.48
N ILE A 40 13.67 -5.72 -26.23
CA ILE A 40 14.60 -4.78 -26.88
C ILE A 40 16.05 -5.19 -26.60
N TYR A 41 16.37 -5.54 -25.36
CA TYR A 41 17.71 -5.97 -24.98
C TYR A 41 18.13 -7.24 -25.75
N VAL A 42 17.26 -8.27 -25.77
CA VAL A 42 17.52 -9.56 -26.45
C VAL A 42 17.70 -9.35 -27.95
N VAL A 43 16.81 -8.58 -28.59
CA VAL A 43 16.91 -8.27 -30.03
C VAL A 43 18.21 -7.53 -30.33
N SER A 44 18.55 -6.52 -29.53
CA SER A 44 19.80 -5.76 -29.69
C SER A 44 21.03 -6.66 -29.54
N TYR A 45 21.00 -7.58 -28.58
CA TYR A 45 22.07 -8.55 -28.39
C TYR A 45 22.24 -9.49 -29.61
N ILE A 46 21.15 -10.06 -30.13
CA ILE A 46 21.15 -10.93 -31.30
C ILE A 46 21.67 -10.15 -32.53
N THR A 47 21.16 -8.94 -32.73
CA THR A 47 21.59 -8.06 -33.86
C THR A 47 23.08 -7.76 -33.78
N LEU A 48 23.59 -7.39 -32.61
CA LEU A 48 25.03 -7.16 -32.44
C LEU A 48 25.87 -8.42 -32.66
N SER A 49 25.32 -9.59 -32.28
CA SER A 49 25.92 -10.88 -32.53
C SER A 49 26.07 -11.19 -34.03
N LEU A 50 25.00 -10.94 -34.79
CA LEU A 50 25.00 -11.16 -36.24
C LEU A 50 25.96 -10.19 -36.95
N ILE A 51 25.99 -8.92 -36.53
CA ILE A 51 26.93 -7.93 -37.06
C ILE A 51 28.37 -8.38 -36.82
N TYR A 52 28.69 -8.84 -35.61
CA TYR A 52 30.03 -9.32 -35.28
C TYR A 52 30.45 -10.51 -36.15
N ASP A 53 29.54 -11.49 -36.37
CA ASP A 53 29.86 -12.72 -37.07
C ASP A 53 29.90 -12.58 -38.60
N TYR A 54 29.02 -11.75 -39.18
CA TYR A 54 28.85 -11.66 -40.65
C TYR A 54 29.30 -10.37 -41.29
N VAL A 55 29.41 -9.25 -40.55
CA VAL A 55 29.65 -7.95 -41.14
C VAL A 55 31.06 -7.42 -40.84
N LEU A 56 31.62 -7.73 -39.65
CA LEU A 56 32.90 -7.14 -39.24
C LEU A 56 34.08 -7.78 -39.97
N SER A 57 34.99 -6.93 -40.51
CA SER A 57 36.30 -7.33 -41.01
C SER A 57 37.22 -7.73 -39.84
N ASP A 58 38.29 -8.46 -40.13
CA ASP A 58 39.22 -8.97 -39.10
C ASP A 58 39.86 -7.84 -38.27
N SER A 59 40.17 -6.69 -38.89
CA SER A 59 40.69 -5.52 -38.20
C SER A 59 39.63 -4.91 -37.24
N ALA A 60 38.37 -4.80 -37.70
CA ALA A 60 37.28 -4.24 -36.91
C ALA A 60 36.88 -5.17 -35.75
N ARG A 61 37.10 -6.49 -35.88
CA ARG A 61 36.91 -7.45 -34.80
C ARG A 61 37.88 -7.22 -33.64
N ILE A 62 39.14 -6.91 -33.91
CA ILE A 62 40.14 -6.61 -32.88
C ILE A 62 39.72 -5.39 -32.07
N ASP A 63 39.30 -4.32 -32.78
CA ASP A 63 38.81 -3.09 -32.11
C ASP A 63 37.54 -3.38 -31.28
N PHE A 64 36.61 -4.17 -31.81
CA PHE A 64 35.40 -4.59 -31.09
C PHE A 64 35.74 -5.40 -29.83
N GLU A 65 36.70 -6.32 -29.92
CA GLU A 65 37.15 -7.12 -28.77
C GLU A 65 37.81 -6.26 -27.68
N ALA A 66 38.58 -5.25 -28.06
CA ALA A 66 39.15 -4.29 -27.12
C ALA A 66 38.05 -3.51 -26.38
N ILE A 67 37.01 -3.05 -27.11
CA ILE A 67 35.84 -2.38 -26.51
C ILE A 67 35.08 -3.34 -25.60
N ALA A 68 34.85 -4.58 -26.01
CA ALA A 68 34.18 -5.59 -25.22
C ALA A 68 34.91 -5.90 -23.90
N ALA A 69 36.25 -5.98 -23.95
CA ALA A 69 37.06 -6.15 -22.73
C ALA A 69 36.94 -4.95 -21.78
N TYR A 70 36.94 -3.73 -22.34
CA TYR A 70 36.71 -2.52 -21.53
C TYR A 70 35.33 -2.51 -20.90
N CYS A 71 34.26 -2.85 -21.63
CA CYS A 71 32.90 -2.94 -21.12
C CYS A 71 32.76 -4.03 -20.04
N SER A 72 33.42 -5.16 -20.20
CA SER A 72 33.44 -6.22 -19.19
C SER A 72 34.08 -5.76 -17.88
N LYS A 73 35.19 -5.02 -17.97
CA LYS A 73 35.83 -4.42 -16.78
C LYS A 73 34.91 -3.38 -16.10
N TYR A 74 34.20 -2.57 -16.87
CA TYR A 74 33.25 -1.60 -16.35
C TYR A 74 32.10 -2.28 -15.60
N THR A 75 31.47 -3.31 -16.17
CA THR A 75 30.36 -4.04 -15.53
C THR A 75 30.78 -4.69 -14.21
N SER A 76 32.02 -5.20 -14.12
CA SER A 76 32.53 -5.85 -12.89
C SER A 76 32.95 -4.86 -11.81
N SER A 77 33.25 -3.60 -12.15
CA SER A 77 33.74 -2.60 -11.21
C SER A 77 32.62 -1.86 -10.44
N LEU A 78 31.40 -1.85 -10.95
CA LEU A 78 30.29 -1.11 -10.34
C LEU A 78 29.53 -1.95 -9.29
N PRO A 79 29.36 -1.44 -8.05
CA PRO A 79 28.62 -2.14 -7.01
C PRO A 79 27.10 -1.96 -7.19
N ILE A 80 26.55 -2.36 -8.36
CA ILE A 80 25.15 -2.15 -8.74
C ILE A 80 24.17 -2.78 -7.74
N VAL A 81 24.49 -3.96 -7.21
CA VAL A 81 23.64 -4.68 -6.25
C VAL A 81 23.45 -3.85 -4.98
N LEU A 82 24.52 -3.20 -4.52
CA LEU A 82 24.46 -2.31 -3.36
C LEU A 82 23.56 -1.09 -3.65
N LEU A 83 23.75 -0.46 -4.81
CA LEU A 83 22.98 0.72 -5.23
C LEU A 83 21.49 0.40 -5.37
N LEU A 84 21.16 -0.71 -6.03
CA LEU A 84 19.78 -1.19 -6.16
C LEU A 84 19.18 -1.58 -4.81
N GLY A 85 19.96 -2.24 -3.94
CA GLY A 85 19.52 -2.60 -2.60
C GLY A 85 19.15 -1.38 -1.75
N PHE A 86 19.96 -0.32 -1.77
CA PHE A 86 19.64 0.95 -1.11
C PHE A 86 18.39 1.61 -1.70
N PHE A 87 18.29 1.65 -3.01
CA PHE A 87 17.14 2.24 -3.68
C PHE A 87 15.84 1.54 -3.33
N THR A 88 15.79 0.21 -3.45
CA THR A 88 14.60 -0.59 -3.12
C THR A 88 14.26 -0.52 -1.64
N SER A 89 15.26 -0.60 -0.75
CA SER A 89 15.05 -0.45 0.69
C SER A 89 14.43 0.90 1.04
N THR A 90 14.93 1.99 0.45
CA THR A 90 14.40 3.34 0.67
C THR A 90 12.96 3.45 0.14
N SER A 91 12.68 2.90 -1.04
CA SER A 91 11.33 2.90 -1.63
C SER A 91 10.34 2.11 -0.79
N MET A 92 10.73 0.94 -0.29
CA MET A 92 9.88 0.11 0.58
C MET A 92 9.63 0.75 1.93
N GLN A 93 10.66 1.32 2.56
CA GLN A 93 10.48 2.05 3.83
C GLN A 93 9.49 3.20 3.65
N ARG A 94 9.57 3.92 2.53
CA ARG A 94 8.61 4.97 2.20
C ARG A 94 7.21 4.40 2.01
N TRP A 95 7.04 3.31 1.27
CA TRP A 95 5.76 2.65 1.06
C TRP A 95 5.11 2.27 2.39
N PHE A 96 5.84 1.61 3.29
CA PHE A 96 5.36 1.27 4.63
C PHE A 96 5.04 2.50 5.48
N ALA A 97 5.85 3.56 5.40
CA ALA A 97 5.60 4.80 6.13
C ALA A 97 4.27 5.43 5.67
N VAL A 98 4.00 5.48 4.37
CA VAL A 98 2.73 5.97 3.81
C VAL A 98 1.57 5.10 4.27
N PHE A 99 1.69 3.77 4.13
CA PHE A 99 0.65 2.82 4.54
C PHE A 99 0.27 2.98 6.02
N ASN A 100 1.26 3.12 6.91
CA ASN A 100 1.06 3.29 8.35
C ASN A 100 0.45 4.65 8.74
N THR A 101 0.47 5.64 7.84
CA THR A 101 -0.11 6.97 8.10
C THR A 101 -1.53 7.14 7.54
N LEU A 102 -2.07 6.13 6.85
CA LEU A 102 -3.42 6.20 6.29
C LEU A 102 -4.45 6.53 7.38
N PRO A 103 -5.26 7.59 7.20
CA PRO A 103 -6.24 8.00 8.19
C PRO A 103 -7.42 7.03 8.22
N GLY A 104 -7.61 6.33 9.33
CA GLY A 104 -8.80 5.53 9.60
C GLY A 104 -9.95 6.38 10.13
N THR A 105 -11.14 6.18 9.62
CA THR A 105 -12.36 6.92 10.01
C THR A 105 -13.10 6.26 11.17
N ALA A 106 -13.04 4.94 11.29
CA ALA A 106 -13.79 4.16 12.27
C ALA A 106 -13.55 4.62 13.71
N LYS A 107 -12.30 4.91 14.09
CA LYS A 107 -11.96 5.35 15.46
C LYS A 107 -12.63 6.66 15.84
N VAL A 108 -12.58 7.67 14.97
CA VAL A 108 -13.12 9.00 15.25
C VAL A 108 -14.65 8.97 15.30
N ILE A 109 -15.29 8.14 14.47
CA ILE A 109 -16.75 7.94 14.47
C ILE A 109 -17.16 7.13 15.71
N ALA A 110 -16.47 6.03 16.04
CA ALA A 110 -16.80 5.21 17.21
C ALA A 110 -16.73 6.00 18.53
N ILE A 111 -15.71 6.85 18.73
CA ILE A 111 -15.62 7.69 19.91
C ILE A 111 -16.83 8.64 19.99
N PHE A 112 -17.29 9.20 18.84
CA PHE A 112 -18.46 10.07 18.80
C PHE A 112 -19.75 9.33 19.14
N VAL A 113 -19.94 8.12 18.58
CA VAL A 113 -21.10 7.25 18.88
C VAL A 113 -21.18 6.93 20.37
N LEU A 114 -20.04 6.53 20.97
CA LEU A 114 -19.97 6.18 22.40
C LEU A 114 -20.08 7.39 23.34
N ALA A 115 -19.75 8.59 22.87
CA ALA A 115 -19.81 9.80 23.68
C ALA A 115 -21.22 10.41 23.79
N LEU A 116 -22.12 10.06 22.87
CA LEU A 116 -23.49 10.57 22.86
C LEU A 116 -24.39 9.77 23.81
N LYS A 117 -25.32 10.48 24.46
CA LYS A 117 -26.37 9.86 25.28
C LYS A 117 -27.27 9.00 24.43
N GLU A 118 -27.59 7.80 24.93
CA GLU A 118 -28.54 6.91 24.30
C GLU A 118 -29.92 7.57 24.17
N ASN A 119 -30.61 7.22 23.09
CA ASN A 119 -31.99 7.69 22.82
C ASN A 119 -32.16 9.22 22.72
N ALA A 120 -31.08 9.97 22.48
CA ALA A 120 -31.21 11.39 22.17
C ALA A 120 -31.94 11.56 20.81
N ALA A 121 -33.03 12.31 20.80
CA ALA A 121 -33.89 12.45 19.60
C ALA A 121 -33.12 12.90 18.34
N GLU A 122 -32.07 13.71 18.51
CA GLU A 122 -31.21 14.18 17.44
C GLU A 122 -29.92 13.35 17.28
N GLY A 123 -29.64 12.38 18.17
CA GLY A 123 -28.36 11.68 18.23
C GLY A 123 -28.01 10.92 16.96
N ALA A 124 -28.93 10.14 16.43
CA ALA A 124 -28.73 9.39 15.20
C ALA A 124 -28.46 10.28 13.99
N GLN A 125 -29.19 11.41 13.89
CA GLN A 125 -28.96 12.38 12.82
C GLN A 125 -27.60 13.07 12.94
N MET A 126 -27.17 13.41 14.17
CA MET A 126 -25.84 13.98 14.41
C MET A 126 -24.71 13.00 14.05
N ILE A 127 -24.87 11.72 14.37
CA ILE A 127 -23.91 10.68 14.01
C ILE A 127 -23.82 10.53 12.50
N GLN A 128 -24.96 10.44 11.80
CA GLN A 128 -25.00 10.33 10.34
C GLN A 128 -24.29 11.54 9.70
N GLN A 129 -24.61 12.75 10.15
CA GLN A 129 -24.03 13.97 9.61
C GLN A 129 -22.53 14.05 9.88
N TYR A 130 -22.11 13.73 11.11
CA TYR A 130 -20.71 13.72 11.51
C TYR A 130 -19.90 12.72 10.69
N SER A 131 -20.40 11.48 10.58
CA SER A 131 -19.74 10.41 9.82
C SER A 131 -19.59 10.75 8.35
N ARG A 132 -20.66 11.29 7.74
CA ARG A 132 -20.63 11.71 6.31
C ARG A 132 -19.59 12.81 6.07
N TRP A 133 -19.46 13.79 6.98
CA TRP A 133 -18.45 14.85 6.85
C TRP A 133 -17.02 14.35 7.11
N ILE A 134 -16.83 13.37 7.99
CA ILE A 134 -15.53 12.70 8.14
C ILE A 134 -15.14 12.00 6.84
N LEU A 135 -16.06 11.24 6.24
CA LEU A 135 -15.84 10.56 4.95
C LEU A 135 -15.59 11.57 3.82
N LEU A 136 -16.32 12.67 3.79
CA LEU A 136 -16.13 13.74 2.81
C LEU A 136 -14.75 14.40 2.93
N SER A 137 -14.32 14.74 4.15
CA SER A 137 -12.99 15.29 4.41
C SER A 137 -11.87 14.31 4.03
N TRP A 138 -12.06 13.02 4.31
CA TRP A 138 -11.18 11.94 3.87
C TRP A 138 -11.10 11.89 2.34
N THR A 139 -12.23 11.92 1.66
CA THR A 139 -12.31 11.89 0.19
C THR A 139 -11.59 13.08 -0.45
N PHE A 140 -11.77 14.30 0.05
CA PHE A 140 -11.02 15.47 -0.43
C PHE A 140 -9.52 15.33 -0.22
N THR A 141 -9.10 14.77 0.91
CA THR A 141 -7.67 14.53 1.17
C THR A 141 -7.07 13.58 0.12
N PHE A 142 -7.77 12.49 -0.19
CA PHE A 142 -7.25 11.50 -1.16
C PHE A 142 -7.42 11.91 -2.62
N ARG A 143 -8.37 12.79 -2.96
CA ARG A 143 -8.45 13.38 -4.31
C ARG A 143 -7.19 14.16 -4.70
N LEU A 144 -6.43 14.67 -3.73
CA LEU A 144 -5.17 15.39 -3.97
C LEU A 144 -4.03 14.46 -4.41
N ILE A 145 -4.04 13.21 -3.99
CA ILE A 145 -2.90 12.29 -4.13
C ILE A 145 -3.21 11.03 -4.93
N CYS A 146 -4.49 10.67 -5.09
CA CYS A 146 -4.93 9.45 -5.74
C CYS A 146 -5.68 9.78 -7.04
N GLN A 147 -5.08 9.45 -8.19
CA GLN A 147 -5.68 9.69 -9.49
C GLN A 147 -6.97 8.88 -9.75
N PRO A 148 -7.06 7.59 -9.38
CA PRO A 148 -8.31 6.83 -9.50
C PRO A 148 -9.48 7.49 -8.79
N LEU A 149 -9.29 7.96 -7.55
CA LEU A 149 -10.34 8.64 -6.80
C LEU A 149 -10.73 9.99 -7.42
N LYS A 150 -9.76 10.72 -7.96
CA LYS A 150 -10.01 11.97 -8.68
C LYS A 150 -10.78 11.74 -9.98
N LYS A 151 -10.55 10.63 -10.68
CA LYS A 151 -11.34 10.22 -11.86
C LYS A 151 -12.76 9.82 -11.50
N LEU A 152 -12.93 9.15 -10.34
CA LEU A 152 -14.25 8.71 -9.85
C LEU A 152 -15.12 9.92 -9.42
N TYR A 153 -14.52 10.88 -8.73
CA TYR A 153 -15.17 12.10 -8.25
C TYR A 153 -14.45 13.34 -8.77
N PRO A 154 -14.64 13.71 -10.05
CA PRO A 154 -13.91 14.83 -10.67
C PRO A 154 -14.31 16.20 -10.11
N ASP A 155 -15.56 16.38 -9.71
CA ASP A 155 -16.15 17.63 -9.26
C ASP A 155 -17.04 17.45 -8.01
N LEU A 156 -17.55 18.55 -7.47
CA LEU A 156 -18.46 18.54 -6.32
C LEU A 156 -19.82 17.94 -6.68
N GLN A 157 -20.24 18.02 -7.93
CA GLN A 157 -21.49 17.44 -8.40
C GLN A 157 -21.46 15.90 -8.36
N SER A 158 -20.33 15.30 -8.70
CA SER A 158 -20.14 13.84 -8.62
C SER A 158 -20.22 13.33 -7.18
N LEU A 159 -19.71 14.09 -6.21
CA LEU A 159 -19.84 13.78 -4.78
C LEU A 159 -21.29 13.93 -4.29
N GLN A 160 -22.03 14.90 -4.81
CA GLN A 160 -23.46 15.04 -4.52
C GLN A 160 -24.26 13.86 -5.09
N ASN A 161 -23.98 13.45 -6.30
CA ASN A 161 -24.64 12.30 -6.93
C ASN A 161 -24.34 10.98 -6.18
N ALA A 162 -23.17 10.89 -5.55
CA ALA A 162 -22.78 9.75 -4.70
C ALA A 162 -23.39 9.81 -3.28
N GLY A 163 -24.12 10.86 -2.93
CA GLY A 163 -24.74 11.02 -1.59
C GLY A 163 -23.78 11.45 -0.48
N LEU A 164 -22.51 11.70 -0.80
CA LEU A 164 -21.53 12.20 0.17
C LEU A 164 -21.70 13.69 0.48
N LEU A 165 -22.31 14.44 -0.41
CA LEU A 165 -22.50 15.89 -0.31
C LEU A 165 -23.97 16.27 -0.56
N LEU A 166 -24.52 17.19 0.24
CA LEU A 166 -25.86 17.74 0.01
C LEU A 166 -25.79 19.03 -0.81
N GLU A 167 -26.89 19.40 -1.46
CA GLU A 167 -26.93 20.58 -2.35
C GLU A 167 -26.51 21.88 -1.65
N HIS A 168 -27.05 22.15 -0.47
CA HIS A 168 -26.72 23.36 0.29
C HIS A 168 -25.25 23.37 0.76
N GLU A 169 -24.67 22.20 1.04
CA GLU A 169 -23.24 22.06 1.40
C GLU A 169 -22.36 22.29 0.16
N ARG A 170 -22.77 21.78 -1.01
CA ARG A 170 -22.08 22.03 -2.27
C ARG A 170 -21.93 23.51 -2.56
N LEU A 171 -23.04 24.29 -2.43
CA LEU A 171 -23.02 25.74 -2.63
C LEU A 171 -22.03 26.46 -1.70
N GLN A 172 -21.94 26.04 -0.46
CA GLN A 172 -20.95 26.59 0.49
C GLN A 172 -19.50 26.24 0.07
N LEU A 173 -19.26 25.00 -0.35
CA LEU A 173 -17.93 24.58 -0.80
C LEU A 173 -17.52 25.27 -2.11
N GLU A 174 -18.44 25.54 -3.03
CA GLU A 174 -18.17 26.34 -4.23
C GLU A 174 -17.70 27.75 -3.91
N GLN A 175 -18.25 28.36 -2.89
CA GLN A 175 -17.78 29.66 -2.40
C GLN A 175 -16.33 29.56 -1.84
N VAL A 176 -16.03 28.54 -1.05
CA VAL A 176 -14.67 28.30 -0.56
C VAL A 176 -13.70 28.06 -1.73
N GLN A 177 -14.12 27.28 -2.73
CA GLN A 177 -13.32 26.99 -3.90
C GLN A 177 -13.02 28.24 -4.74
N SER A 178 -13.98 29.16 -4.86
CA SER A 178 -13.80 30.42 -5.61
C SER A 178 -12.75 31.33 -4.98
N HIS A 179 -12.59 31.28 -3.66
CA HIS A 179 -11.58 32.04 -2.92
C HIS A 179 -10.18 31.41 -2.96
N HIS A 180 -10.05 30.09 -3.19
CA HIS A 180 -8.81 29.33 -3.11
C HIS A 180 -8.56 28.48 -4.35
N ALA A 181 -8.49 29.11 -5.52
CA ALA A 181 -8.46 28.41 -6.81
C ALA A 181 -7.25 27.48 -7.02
N SER A 182 -6.09 27.73 -6.40
CA SER A 182 -4.86 26.96 -6.64
C SER A 182 -4.71 25.68 -5.80
N GLU A 183 -5.36 25.61 -4.62
CA GLU A 183 -5.27 24.46 -3.70
C GLU A 183 -6.66 24.08 -3.16
N SER A 184 -7.66 24.06 -4.03
CA SER A 184 -9.06 23.95 -3.65
C SER A 184 -9.38 22.75 -2.78
N ASP A 185 -8.94 21.54 -3.12
CA ASP A 185 -9.30 20.32 -2.39
C ASP A 185 -8.73 20.30 -0.96
N HIS A 186 -7.57 20.89 -0.72
CA HIS A 186 -7.01 21.01 0.64
C HIS A 186 -7.89 21.90 1.51
N TYR A 187 -8.29 23.07 1.00
CA TYR A 187 -9.17 23.99 1.73
C TYR A 187 -10.58 23.42 1.91
N LEU A 188 -11.08 22.65 0.93
CA LEU A 188 -12.36 21.95 1.05
C LEU A 188 -12.32 20.91 2.18
N SER A 189 -11.23 20.12 2.27
CA SER A 189 -11.04 19.17 3.38
C SER A 189 -11.05 19.86 4.74
N LEU A 190 -10.39 21.03 4.87
CA LEU A 190 -10.35 21.79 6.12
C LEU A 190 -11.72 22.39 6.46
N ALA A 191 -12.44 22.95 5.49
CA ALA A 191 -13.78 23.50 5.69
C ALA A 191 -14.75 22.45 6.24
N VAL A 192 -14.71 21.24 5.70
CA VAL A 192 -15.54 20.13 6.19
C VAL A 192 -15.15 19.70 7.60
N LEU A 193 -13.86 19.73 7.95
CA LEU A 193 -13.43 19.49 9.34
C LEU A 193 -13.92 20.56 10.30
N ASP A 194 -14.00 21.82 9.88
CA ASP A 194 -14.57 22.91 10.67
C ASP A 194 -16.09 22.73 10.89
N TRP A 195 -16.80 22.15 9.91
CA TRP A 195 -18.19 21.74 10.10
C TRP A 195 -18.34 20.67 11.18
N ASN A 196 -17.43 19.68 11.21
CA ASN A 196 -17.41 18.68 12.27
C ASN A 196 -17.18 19.30 13.65
N LEU A 197 -16.27 20.28 13.77
CA LEU A 197 -16.10 21.03 15.02
C LEU A 197 -17.38 21.78 15.44
N SER A 198 -18.14 22.28 14.46
CA SER A 198 -19.40 22.96 14.72
C SER A 198 -20.49 22.01 15.24
N ILE A 199 -20.53 20.74 14.76
CA ILE A 199 -21.38 19.71 15.36
C ILE A 199 -21.00 19.47 16.82
N LEU A 200 -19.71 19.30 17.12
CA LEU A 200 -19.25 19.06 18.49
C LEU A 200 -19.66 20.20 19.43
N LYS A 201 -19.51 21.47 18.98
CA LYS A 201 -19.97 22.65 19.72
C LYS A 201 -21.49 22.62 19.95
N ARG A 202 -22.28 22.20 18.96
CA ARG A 202 -23.74 22.08 19.06
C ARG A 202 -24.11 20.99 20.06
N CYS A 203 -23.55 19.81 19.96
CA CYS A 203 -23.78 18.70 20.88
C CYS A 203 -23.43 19.07 22.33
N ASN A 204 -22.31 19.79 22.53
CA ASN A 204 -21.91 20.25 23.86
C ASN A 204 -22.90 21.26 24.45
N ARG A 205 -23.36 22.26 23.65
CA ARG A 205 -24.35 23.24 24.07
C ARG A 205 -25.70 22.62 24.41
N GLN A 206 -26.11 21.57 23.69
CA GLN A 206 -27.37 20.86 23.92
C GLN A 206 -27.26 19.82 25.05
N GLY A 207 -26.07 19.61 25.61
CA GLY A 207 -25.85 18.62 26.67
C GLY A 207 -26.05 17.18 26.20
N LEU A 208 -25.79 16.88 24.93
CA LEU A 208 -25.96 15.56 24.33
C LEU A 208 -24.85 14.55 24.69
N PHE A 209 -23.72 15.04 25.18
CA PHE A 209 -22.63 14.16 25.65
C PHE A 209 -22.99 13.51 26.99
N MET A 210 -22.55 12.26 27.17
CA MET A 210 -22.74 11.54 28.43
C MET A 210 -22.01 12.24 29.57
N ILE A 211 -20.78 12.64 29.34
CA ILE A 211 -19.91 13.34 30.30
C ILE A 211 -19.32 14.59 29.62
N PRO A 212 -19.16 15.71 30.30
CA PRO A 212 -18.53 16.92 29.71
C PRO A 212 -17.12 16.68 29.14
N ALA A 213 -16.36 15.71 29.69
CA ALA A 213 -15.04 15.35 29.22
C ALA A 213 -15.04 14.67 27.82
N ASP A 214 -16.17 14.10 27.41
CA ASP A 214 -16.29 13.40 26.13
C ASP A 214 -16.18 14.36 24.95
N CYS A 215 -16.63 15.60 25.10
CA CYS A 215 -16.42 16.63 24.11
C CYS A 215 -14.92 16.84 23.82
N ASN A 216 -14.09 16.93 24.86
CA ASN A 216 -12.64 17.09 24.69
C ASN A 216 -12.01 15.86 24.05
N ARG A 217 -12.38 14.66 24.47
CA ARG A 217 -11.92 13.41 23.84
C ARG A 217 -12.25 13.35 22.36
N GLN A 218 -13.44 13.84 22.00
CA GLN A 218 -13.87 13.85 20.60
C GLN A 218 -13.11 14.91 19.79
N VAL A 219 -12.83 16.08 20.36
CA VAL A 219 -11.96 17.09 19.72
C VAL A 219 -10.56 16.52 19.49
N ASP A 220 -9.99 15.84 20.49
CA ASP A 220 -8.68 15.20 20.36
C ASP A 220 -8.67 14.13 19.27
N ALA A 221 -9.72 13.29 19.19
CA ALA A 221 -9.88 12.28 18.14
C ALA A 221 -9.97 12.92 16.75
N LEU A 222 -10.74 14.00 16.60
CA LEU A 222 -10.87 14.75 15.34
C LEU A 222 -9.53 15.40 14.94
N MET A 223 -8.79 15.96 15.89
CA MET A 223 -7.47 16.54 15.64
C MET A 223 -6.43 15.45 15.29
N ALA A 224 -6.52 14.28 15.90
CA ALA A 224 -5.69 13.14 15.53
C ALA A 224 -5.98 12.66 14.09
N PHE A 225 -7.26 12.59 13.70
CA PHE A 225 -7.67 12.30 12.33
C PHE A 225 -7.13 13.35 11.35
N LYS A 226 -7.31 14.64 11.62
CA LYS A 226 -6.73 15.74 10.82
C LYS A 226 -5.22 15.59 10.67
N LYS A 227 -4.51 15.29 11.77
CA LYS A 227 -3.06 15.08 11.76
C LYS A 227 -2.68 13.91 10.85
N SER A 228 -3.43 12.80 10.87
CA SER A 228 -3.20 11.66 10.01
C SER A 228 -3.38 12.03 8.53
N CYS A 229 -4.46 12.73 8.16
CA CYS A 229 -4.68 13.26 6.81
C CYS A 229 -3.50 14.15 6.35
N CYS A 230 -3.09 15.10 7.19
CA CYS A 230 -1.94 15.98 6.89
C CYS A 230 -0.63 15.20 6.75
N ASN A 231 -0.41 14.16 7.54
CA ASN A 231 0.79 13.32 7.42
C ASN A 231 0.79 12.54 6.10
N THR A 232 -0.33 11.95 5.71
CA THR A 232 -0.46 11.26 4.42
C THR A 232 -0.15 12.20 3.25
N LEU A 233 -0.67 13.44 3.27
CA LEU A 233 -0.35 14.46 2.27
C LEU A 233 1.13 14.83 2.26
N LYS A 234 1.76 14.99 3.42
CA LYS A 234 3.20 15.28 3.52
C LYS A 234 4.06 14.18 2.94
N PHE A 235 3.74 12.92 3.21
CA PHE A 235 4.47 11.78 2.64
C PHE A 235 4.27 11.66 1.14
N SER A 236 3.08 11.96 0.63
CA SER A 236 2.83 11.95 -0.81
C SER A 236 3.53 13.11 -1.53
N SER A 237 3.58 14.31 -0.94
CA SER A 237 4.23 15.48 -1.55
C SER A 237 5.76 15.40 -1.57
N LYS A 238 6.38 14.62 -0.65
CA LYS A 238 7.82 14.43 -0.58
C LYS A 238 8.24 13.16 -1.31
N ASN A 239 8.38 13.24 -2.62
CA ASN A 239 8.89 12.13 -3.43
C ASN A 239 10.36 11.82 -3.10
N ILE A 240 10.79 10.59 -3.42
CA ILE A 240 12.21 10.24 -3.43
C ILE A 240 12.93 11.26 -4.36
N PRO A 241 14.09 11.80 -3.96
CA PRO A 241 14.80 12.76 -4.81
C PRO A 241 14.98 12.21 -6.22
N VAL A 242 14.52 12.97 -7.21
CA VAL A 242 14.58 12.57 -8.63
C VAL A 242 16.01 12.24 -9.04
N ALA A 243 17.00 12.96 -8.50
CA ALA A 243 18.40 12.69 -8.76
C ALA A 243 18.82 11.27 -8.36
N LEU A 244 18.31 10.72 -7.23
CA LEU A 244 18.59 9.34 -6.82
C LEU A 244 18.02 8.35 -7.83
N ILE A 245 16.77 8.55 -8.25
CA ILE A 245 16.12 7.69 -9.25
C ILE A 245 16.89 7.75 -10.56
N GLN A 246 17.32 8.95 -10.98
CA GLN A 246 18.10 9.12 -12.20
C GLN A 246 19.45 8.39 -12.14
N VAL A 247 20.21 8.54 -11.04
CA VAL A 247 21.52 7.86 -10.88
C VAL A 247 21.34 6.36 -10.96
N VAL A 248 20.36 5.79 -10.25
CA VAL A 248 20.11 4.33 -10.27
C VAL A 248 19.71 3.89 -11.68
N THR A 249 18.80 4.62 -12.32
CA THR A 249 18.33 4.33 -13.68
C THR A 249 19.48 4.37 -14.69
N ILE A 250 20.29 5.45 -14.69
CA ILE A 250 21.46 5.59 -15.56
C ILE A 250 22.43 4.42 -15.33
N THR A 251 22.69 4.06 -14.08
CA THR A 251 23.60 2.94 -13.75
C THR A 251 23.08 1.62 -14.30
N VAL A 252 21.80 1.29 -14.14
CA VAL A 252 21.22 0.04 -14.65
C VAL A 252 21.28 -0.01 -16.18
N TYR A 253 20.88 1.07 -16.85
CA TYR A 253 20.90 1.11 -18.32
C TYR A 253 22.33 1.13 -18.88
N SER A 254 23.28 1.82 -18.22
CA SER A 254 24.68 1.82 -18.64
C SER A 254 25.32 0.42 -18.52
N ILE A 255 25.00 -0.32 -17.45
CA ILE A 255 25.41 -1.72 -17.31
C ILE A 255 24.72 -2.60 -18.36
N GLY A 256 23.43 -2.38 -18.65
CA GLY A 256 22.74 -3.07 -19.73
C GLY A 256 23.43 -2.87 -21.07
N LEU A 257 23.75 -1.63 -21.42
CA LEU A 257 24.48 -1.30 -22.65
C LEU A 257 25.89 -1.92 -22.67
N ALA A 258 26.63 -1.81 -21.58
CA ALA A 258 27.95 -2.40 -21.45
C ALA A 258 27.90 -3.94 -21.52
N SER A 259 26.88 -4.58 -20.97
CA SER A 259 26.71 -6.02 -21.02
C SER A 259 26.35 -6.56 -22.42
N LEU A 260 25.72 -5.74 -23.27
CA LEU A 260 25.55 -6.07 -24.70
C LEU A 260 26.89 -6.20 -25.42
N MET A 261 27.85 -5.34 -25.06
CA MET A 261 29.20 -5.33 -25.67
C MET A 261 30.15 -6.32 -24.98
N ALA A 262 29.97 -6.55 -23.67
CA ALA A 262 30.82 -7.41 -22.83
C ALA A 262 30.58 -8.90 -23.13
N ARG A 263 30.85 -9.32 -24.38
CA ARG A 263 30.74 -10.73 -24.76
C ARG A 263 31.91 -11.52 -24.20
N ASN A 264 31.66 -12.72 -23.69
CA ASN A 264 32.71 -13.68 -23.41
C ASN A 264 33.28 -14.23 -24.73
N LEU A 265 34.09 -13.40 -25.39
CA LEU A 265 34.75 -13.74 -26.63
C LEU A 265 35.84 -14.81 -26.44
N ALA A 266 36.32 -14.95 -25.19
CA ALA A 266 37.33 -15.96 -24.82
C ALA A 266 36.85 -17.40 -24.97
N ASP A 267 35.55 -17.65 -25.00
CA ASP A 267 35.00 -19.01 -25.04
C ASP A 267 34.75 -19.59 -26.47
N LYS A 268 34.98 -18.80 -27.53
CA LYS A 268 34.77 -19.31 -28.90
C LYS A 268 35.67 -20.49 -29.23
N ASN A 269 36.83 -20.63 -28.61
CA ASN A 269 37.72 -21.78 -28.81
C ASN A 269 37.27 -23.04 -28.06
N HIS A 270 36.29 -22.93 -27.15
CA HIS A 270 35.72 -24.04 -26.38
C HIS A 270 34.18 -24.11 -26.45
N ALA A 271 33.51 -23.29 -27.28
CA ALA A 271 32.08 -23.34 -27.44
C ALA A 271 31.63 -24.60 -28.20
N THR A 272 31.41 -25.64 -27.47
CA THR A 272 30.84 -26.93 -27.98
C THR A 272 29.34 -26.85 -28.25
N SER A 273 28.68 -25.70 -27.99
CA SER A 273 27.24 -25.57 -28.16
C SER A 273 26.88 -24.22 -28.80
N PHE A 274 26.03 -24.26 -29.83
CA PHE A 274 25.42 -23.13 -30.51
C PHE A 274 24.74 -22.14 -29.55
N ILE A 275 24.10 -22.64 -28.48
CA ILE A 275 23.39 -21.86 -27.49
C ILE A 275 24.33 -20.95 -26.70
N THR A 276 25.49 -21.44 -26.29
CA THR A 276 26.46 -20.67 -25.48
C THR A 276 27.12 -19.54 -26.28
N GLY A 277 27.27 -19.71 -27.58
CA GLY A 277 27.87 -18.68 -28.44
C GLY A 277 26.92 -17.56 -28.85
N TYR A 278 25.63 -17.85 -29.05
CA TYR A 278 24.65 -16.86 -29.55
C TYR A 278 23.74 -16.23 -28.49
N PHE A 279 23.55 -16.90 -27.35
CA PHE A 279 22.69 -16.40 -26.28
C PHE A 279 23.30 -16.63 -24.90
N PRO A 280 23.96 -15.61 -24.31
CA PRO A 280 24.53 -15.72 -22.98
C PRO A 280 23.42 -15.66 -21.92
N MET A 281 22.85 -16.82 -21.63
CA MET A 281 21.73 -16.96 -20.68
C MET A 281 21.97 -16.27 -19.35
N LEU A 282 23.14 -16.43 -18.76
CA LEU A 282 23.44 -15.88 -17.43
C LEU A 282 23.51 -14.34 -17.43
N ASN A 283 24.16 -13.73 -18.41
CA ASN A 283 24.26 -12.27 -18.48
C ASN A 283 22.90 -11.62 -18.77
N THR A 284 22.10 -12.25 -19.63
CA THR A 284 20.74 -11.81 -19.94
C THR A 284 19.83 -11.93 -18.73
N PHE A 285 19.94 -13.04 -17.99
CA PHE A 285 19.18 -13.22 -16.74
C PHE A 285 19.62 -12.24 -15.66
N GLN A 286 20.91 -11.99 -15.52
CA GLN A 286 21.42 -10.99 -14.57
C GLN A 286 20.89 -9.58 -14.89
N TYR A 287 20.88 -9.18 -16.15
CA TYR A 287 20.32 -7.89 -16.55
C TYR A 287 18.81 -7.82 -16.31
N PHE A 288 18.09 -8.91 -16.59
CA PHE A 288 16.67 -9.03 -16.24
C PHE A 288 16.42 -8.79 -14.74
N LEU A 289 17.24 -9.36 -13.86
CA LEU A 289 17.12 -9.14 -12.41
C LEU A 289 17.38 -7.69 -12.03
N TYR A 290 18.36 -7.01 -12.64
CA TYR A 290 18.63 -5.59 -12.36
C TYR A 290 17.48 -4.70 -12.81
N LEU A 291 16.91 -4.95 -13.99
CA LEU A 291 15.72 -4.25 -14.45
C LEU A 291 14.51 -4.50 -13.55
N SER A 292 14.33 -5.75 -13.11
CA SER A 292 13.26 -6.12 -12.18
C SER A 292 13.37 -5.33 -10.87
N TRP A 293 14.57 -5.26 -10.33
CA TRP A 293 14.84 -4.55 -9.09
C TRP A 293 14.62 -3.05 -9.22
N LEU A 294 15.08 -2.45 -10.32
CA LEU A 294 14.84 -1.04 -10.63
C LEU A 294 13.34 -0.73 -10.73
N ARG A 295 12.59 -1.54 -11.47
CA ARG A 295 11.16 -1.35 -11.67
C ARG A 295 10.36 -1.54 -10.37
N PHE A 296 10.69 -2.56 -9.60
CA PHE A 296 10.09 -2.77 -8.29
C PHE A 296 10.30 -1.55 -7.36
N GLY A 297 11.53 -1.03 -7.27
CA GLY A 297 11.79 0.17 -6.48
C GLY A 297 11.07 1.41 -6.98
N ALA A 298 10.92 1.55 -8.30
CA ALA A 298 10.17 2.67 -8.91
C ALA A 298 8.67 2.57 -8.61
N MET A 299 8.05 1.39 -8.71
CA MET A 299 6.64 1.16 -8.36
C MET A 299 6.39 1.42 -6.88
N ALA A 300 7.19 0.85 -5.99
CA ALA A 300 7.08 1.08 -4.55
C ALA A 300 7.25 2.56 -4.13
N SER A 301 7.79 3.41 -4.99
CA SER A 301 7.93 4.84 -4.71
C SER A 301 6.62 5.62 -4.79
N ASN A 302 5.59 5.13 -5.50
CA ASN A 302 4.29 5.79 -5.65
C ASN A 302 3.14 4.84 -5.24
N PRO A 303 2.78 4.79 -3.96
CA PRO A 303 1.79 3.84 -3.44
C PRO A 303 0.32 4.17 -3.81
N PHE A 304 0.04 5.30 -4.46
CA PHE A 304 -1.29 5.77 -4.85
C PHE A 304 -1.48 5.86 -6.37
N GLY A 305 -0.71 5.10 -7.12
CA GLY A 305 -0.80 5.03 -8.58
C GLY A 305 -2.00 4.24 -9.09
N GLU A 306 -1.86 3.70 -10.30
CA GLU A 306 -2.84 2.85 -10.97
C GLU A 306 -2.30 1.43 -11.20
N ASP A 307 -1.17 1.10 -10.59
CA ASP A 307 -0.56 -0.22 -10.73
C ASP A 307 -1.30 -1.27 -9.89
N ASP A 308 -1.24 -2.51 -10.30
CA ASP A 308 -1.95 -3.63 -9.64
C ASP A 308 -1.51 -3.84 -8.16
N ASP A 309 -0.32 -3.36 -7.77
CA ASP A 309 0.24 -3.46 -6.41
C ASP A 309 0.03 -2.18 -5.57
N ASP A 310 -0.63 -1.16 -6.13
CA ASP A 310 -0.93 0.06 -5.42
C ASP A 310 -2.08 -0.11 -4.41
N ILE A 311 -2.15 0.84 -3.46
CA ILE A 311 -3.20 0.83 -2.45
C ILE A 311 -4.54 1.19 -3.11
N ASP A 312 -5.50 0.26 -3.10
CA ASP A 312 -6.85 0.50 -3.60
C ASP A 312 -7.64 1.43 -2.66
N ILE A 313 -7.52 2.72 -2.94
CA ILE A 313 -8.18 3.78 -2.17
C ILE A 313 -9.70 3.76 -2.35
N THR A 314 -10.20 3.27 -3.48
CA THR A 314 -11.65 3.19 -3.72
C THR A 314 -12.28 2.09 -2.86
N LYS A 315 -11.63 0.94 -2.77
CA LYS A 315 -12.03 -0.15 -1.88
C LYS A 315 -11.91 0.25 -0.40
N LEU A 316 -10.89 1.03 -0.06
CA LEU A 316 -10.71 1.55 1.30
C LEU A 316 -11.82 2.54 1.67
N LEU A 317 -12.22 3.43 0.75
CA LEU A 317 -13.37 4.32 0.95
C LEU A 317 -14.65 3.54 1.19
N GLN A 318 -14.90 2.49 0.39
CA GLN A 318 -16.07 1.62 0.56
C GLN A 318 -16.08 0.98 1.95
N SER A 319 -14.96 0.44 2.40
CA SER A 319 -14.82 -0.12 3.76
C SER A 319 -15.10 0.93 4.85
N HIS A 320 -14.67 2.17 4.65
CA HIS A 320 -14.96 3.26 5.60
C HIS A 320 -16.44 3.65 5.63
N ILE A 321 -17.15 3.57 4.49
CA ILE A 321 -18.60 3.78 4.43
C ILE A 321 -19.32 2.67 5.21
N GLU A 322 -18.97 1.41 4.96
CA GLU A 322 -19.53 0.25 5.67
C GLU A 322 -19.29 0.31 7.18
N ASP A 323 -18.10 0.74 7.61
CA ASP A 323 -17.78 0.97 9.02
C ASP A 323 -18.65 2.09 9.63
N ALA A 324 -18.87 3.17 8.90
CA ALA A 324 -19.71 4.27 9.36
C ALA A 324 -21.18 3.83 9.53
N GLU A 325 -21.71 3.06 8.57
CA GLU A 325 -23.07 2.48 8.65
C GLU A 325 -23.21 1.52 9.82
N ARG A 326 -22.23 0.64 10.01
CA ARG A 326 -22.20 -0.29 11.14
C ARG A 326 -22.19 0.43 12.49
N LEU A 327 -21.38 1.47 12.62
CA LEU A 327 -21.29 2.27 13.86
C LEU A 327 -22.56 3.08 14.10
N GLN A 328 -23.23 3.57 13.07
CA GLN A 328 -24.54 4.23 13.20
C GLN A 328 -25.62 3.23 13.64
N ALA A 329 -25.62 2.03 13.09
CA ALA A 329 -26.54 0.96 13.50
C ALA A 329 -26.33 0.58 14.96
N LEU A 330 -25.09 0.57 15.46
CA LEU A 330 -24.76 0.32 16.86
C LEU A 330 -25.42 1.32 17.82
N TYR A 331 -25.55 2.59 17.41
CA TYR A 331 -26.23 3.62 18.24
C TYR A 331 -27.76 3.42 18.28
N ILE A 332 -28.35 3.00 17.15
CA ILE A 332 -29.82 2.86 17.05
C ILE A 332 -30.30 1.60 17.77
N SER A 333 -29.60 0.49 17.58
CA SER A 333 -29.91 -0.78 18.22
C SER A 333 -28.62 -1.58 18.36
N SER A 334 -28.21 -1.84 19.62
CA SER A 334 -27.09 -2.73 19.86
C SER A 334 -27.57 -4.19 19.80
N PRO A 335 -27.30 -4.92 18.71
CA PRO A 335 -27.67 -6.35 18.65
C PRO A 335 -26.89 -7.18 19.68
N ALA A 336 -25.84 -6.59 20.27
CA ALA A 336 -25.03 -7.21 21.30
C ALA A 336 -25.61 -7.08 22.72
N ASP A 337 -26.57 -6.17 22.99
CA ASP A 337 -27.08 -5.94 24.35
C ASP A 337 -27.73 -7.18 24.92
N GLU A 338 -28.50 -7.90 24.12
CA GLU A 338 -29.10 -9.17 24.54
C GLU A 338 -28.04 -10.26 24.78
N LEU A 339 -26.97 -10.29 23.96
CA LEU A 339 -25.87 -11.22 24.14
C LEU A 339 -25.04 -10.87 25.37
N VAL A 340 -24.78 -9.58 25.62
CA VAL A 340 -24.08 -9.09 26.81
C VAL A 340 -24.88 -9.48 28.06
N THR A 341 -26.21 -9.24 28.11
CA THR A 341 -27.07 -9.61 29.21
C THR A 341 -27.05 -11.10 29.45
N LYS A 342 -27.24 -11.91 28.40
CA LYS A 342 -27.19 -13.40 28.51
C LYS A 342 -25.83 -13.91 28.96
N SER A 343 -24.72 -13.24 28.52
CA SER A 343 -23.37 -13.63 28.90
C SER A 343 -23.05 -13.27 30.35
N ILE A 344 -23.60 -12.15 30.86
CA ILE A 344 -23.47 -11.78 32.27
C ILE A 344 -24.29 -12.73 33.17
N GLU A 345 -25.48 -13.06 32.74
CA GLU A 345 -26.36 -14.04 33.47
C GLU A 345 -25.78 -15.45 33.47
N ASN A 346 -25.12 -15.84 32.38
CA ASN A 346 -24.52 -17.16 32.23
C ASN A 346 -23.02 -17.06 31.89
N PRO A 347 -22.17 -16.62 32.82
CA PRO A 347 -20.75 -16.47 32.55
C PRO A 347 -20.08 -17.81 32.24
N ALA A 348 -19.18 -17.82 31.28
CA ALA A 348 -18.39 -18.99 30.94
C ALA A 348 -17.62 -19.47 32.18
N LYS A 349 -17.88 -20.72 32.62
CA LYS A 349 -17.33 -21.27 33.87
C LYS A 349 -15.80 -21.36 33.91
N LYS A 350 -15.14 -21.43 32.76
CA LYS A 350 -13.67 -21.42 32.64
C LYS A 350 -13.26 -20.82 31.29
N TRP A 351 -12.17 -20.10 31.29
CA TRP A 351 -11.52 -19.71 30.04
C TRP A 351 -11.08 -20.97 29.28
N PRO A 352 -11.26 -21.04 27.94
CA PRO A 352 -10.74 -22.16 27.16
C PRO A 352 -9.23 -22.26 27.38
N ARG A 353 -8.77 -23.41 27.94
CA ARG A 353 -7.34 -23.63 28.22
C ARG A 353 -6.51 -23.83 26.95
N ASN A 354 -7.17 -24.04 25.83
CA ASN A 354 -6.52 -24.25 24.52
C ASN A 354 -6.59 -22.99 23.67
N PHE A 355 -5.94 -21.93 24.11
CA PHE A 355 -5.39 -21.00 23.11
C PHE A 355 -4.27 -21.76 22.40
N CYS A 356 -4.41 -21.95 21.08
CA CYS A 356 -3.34 -22.51 20.26
C CYS A 356 -2.11 -21.63 20.43
N VAL A 357 -1.24 -22.03 21.33
CA VAL A 357 0.17 -21.60 21.28
C VAL A 357 0.71 -22.35 20.08
N TYR A 358 0.93 -21.65 18.97
CA TYR A 358 1.73 -22.17 17.89
C TYR A 358 3.15 -22.34 18.44
N THR A 359 3.43 -23.53 18.95
CA THR A 359 4.80 -24.00 19.12
C THR A 359 5.19 -24.69 17.82
N ASP A 360 6.28 -24.27 17.24
CA ASP A 360 6.87 -24.84 16.00
C ASP A 360 7.38 -26.28 16.17
N GLU A 361 7.01 -26.96 17.23
CA GLU A 361 7.38 -28.35 17.49
C GLU A 361 6.13 -29.19 17.75
N GLY A 362 6.10 -30.32 17.07
CA GLY A 362 4.97 -31.25 16.94
C GLY A 362 4.22 -31.53 18.24
N ALA A 363 2.92 -31.55 18.12
CA ALA A 363 1.96 -31.83 19.20
C ALA A 363 2.24 -33.21 19.83
N GLU A 364 2.91 -33.25 20.97
CA GLU A 364 2.76 -34.32 21.94
C GLU A 364 1.58 -33.97 22.85
N GLN A 365 0.55 -34.81 22.83
CA GLN A 365 -0.53 -34.77 23.81
C GLN A 365 0.07 -35.06 25.18
N VAL A 366 0.11 -34.05 26.03
CA VAL A 366 0.33 -34.27 27.46
C VAL A 366 -1.02 -34.50 28.11
N ASP A 367 -1.30 -35.76 28.43
CA ASP A 367 -2.41 -36.17 29.30
C ASP A 367 -2.18 -35.54 30.69
N GLY A 368 -3.14 -34.71 31.11
CA GLY A 368 -3.06 -33.98 32.35
C GLY A 368 -3.28 -34.88 33.58
N ALA A 369 -2.24 -34.96 34.38
CA ALA A 369 -2.39 -35.42 35.76
C ALA A 369 -3.06 -34.32 36.60
N ASP A 370 -4.07 -34.74 37.32
CA ASP A 370 -4.84 -34.00 38.32
C ASP A 370 -3.96 -33.80 39.58
N ASP A 371 -3.53 -32.59 39.85
CA ASP A 371 -2.95 -32.24 41.15
C ASP A 371 -3.64 -30.98 41.68
N GLY A 372 -4.46 -31.20 42.69
CA GLY A 372 -5.15 -30.19 43.43
C GLY A 372 -4.18 -29.27 44.22
N ILE A 373 -4.29 -27.97 43.94
CA ILE A 373 -3.75 -26.94 44.82
C ILE A 373 -4.92 -26.18 45.43
N GLY A 374 -5.18 -26.48 46.72
CA GLY A 374 -6.11 -25.74 47.55
C GLY A 374 -5.63 -24.31 47.76
N LEU A 375 -6.45 -23.35 47.42
CA LEU A 375 -6.27 -21.94 47.83
C LEU A 375 -6.91 -21.81 49.22
N THR A 376 -6.09 -21.69 50.24
CA THR A 376 -6.45 -21.17 51.56
C THR A 376 -6.57 -19.65 51.45
N GLU A 377 -7.68 -19.16 52.02
CA GLU A 377 -8.00 -17.74 52.27
C GLU A 377 -6.88 -17.04 53.10
N VAL A 378 -6.49 -15.82 52.62
CA VAL A 378 -6.21 -14.62 53.47
C VAL A 378 -6.63 -13.38 52.73
#